data_96602b5d4e64cf864f440b88c8e6366f
#
_entry.id   96602b5d4e64cf864f440b88c8e6366f
#
_cell.length_a   1.000
_cell.length_b   1.000
_cell.length_c   1.000
_cell.angle_alpha   90.00
_cell.angle_beta   90.00
_cell.angle_gamma   90.00
#
_symmetry.space_group_name_H-M   'P 1'
#
loop_
_entity.id
_entity.type
_entity.pdbx_description
1 polymer ?
#
loop_
_entity_poly.entity_id
_entity_poly.type
_entity_poly.pdbx_seq_one_letter_code
_entity_poly.pdbx_strand_id
1 'polypeptide(L)'
;MNIRENMEQRERELLSPYASHSADTRGRDRPEDECDVRTAYQRDRDRILHCKAFRRMKDKTQVFLAPQGDHYRTRLTHTLEVSQIARTIARALRLNEDLTEAISLGHDLGHTPFGH
;
A
#
# COMPACT_ATOMS: atom_id res chain seq x y z
N MET A 1 7.93 -23.08 -9.46
CA MET A 1 7.43 -21.70 -9.35
C MET A 1 7.17 -21.42 -7.88
N ASN A 2 7.71 -20.32 -7.35
CA ASN A 2 7.48 -19.96 -5.95
C ASN A 2 6.18 -19.17 -5.78
N ILE A 3 5.86 -18.83 -4.55
CA ILE A 3 4.60 -18.13 -4.25
C ILE A 3 4.56 -16.76 -4.94
N ARG A 4 5.67 -16.01 -4.91
CA ARG A 4 5.75 -14.72 -5.57
C ARG A 4 5.45 -14.84 -7.06
N GLU A 5 6.07 -15.78 -7.74
CA GLU A 5 5.87 -15.99 -9.18
C GLU A 5 4.43 -16.40 -9.50
N ASN A 6 3.81 -17.22 -8.66
CA ASN A 6 2.40 -17.57 -8.81
C ASN A 6 1.49 -16.35 -8.70
N MET A 7 1.78 -15.44 -7.78
CA MET A 7 1.01 -14.21 -7.61
C MET A 7 1.22 -13.26 -8.79
N GLU A 8 2.44 -13.16 -9.29
CA GLU A 8 2.74 -12.37 -10.49
C GLU A 8 1.98 -12.91 -11.72
N GLN A 9 1.90 -14.21 -11.83
CA GLN A 9 1.14 -14.85 -12.90
C GLN A 9 -0.36 -14.55 -12.80
N ARG A 10 -0.91 -14.57 -11.59
CA ARG A 10 -2.31 -14.20 -11.35
C ARG A 10 -2.58 -12.76 -11.75
N GLU A 11 -1.66 -11.84 -11.45
CA GLU A 11 -1.78 -10.46 -11.88
C GLU A 11 -1.89 -10.36 -13.39
N ARG A 12 -1.07 -11.09 -14.13
CA ARG A 12 -1.12 -11.09 -15.61
C ARG A 12 -2.43 -11.60 -16.14
N GLU A 13 -3.03 -12.59 -15.47
CA GLU A 13 -4.28 -13.19 -15.90
C GLU A 13 -5.52 -12.37 -15.53
N LEU A 14 -5.52 -11.75 -14.36
CA LEU A 14 -6.72 -11.16 -13.77
C LEU A 14 -6.79 -9.65 -13.88
N LEU A 15 -5.65 -8.97 -13.91
CA LEU A 15 -5.64 -7.50 -13.96
C LEU A 15 -5.86 -6.99 -15.37
N SER A 16 -6.34 -5.76 -15.46
CA SER A 16 -6.48 -5.03 -16.71
C SER A 16 -5.13 -4.96 -17.44
N PRO A 17 -5.11 -4.99 -18.79
CA PRO A 17 -3.87 -4.77 -19.54
C PRO A 17 -3.20 -3.43 -19.25
N TYR A 18 -3.97 -2.46 -18.75
CA TYR A 18 -3.47 -1.13 -18.40
C TYR A 18 -3.01 -1.01 -16.96
N ALA A 19 -3.19 -2.06 -16.15
CA ALA A 19 -2.77 -2.06 -14.76
C ALA A 19 -1.26 -2.22 -14.63
N SER A 20 -0.70 -1.69 -13.56
CA SER A 20 0.69 -1.95 -13.21
C SER A 20 0.83 -3.36 -12.66
N HIS A 21 1.82 -4.09 -13.13
CA HIS A 21 2.12 -5.44 -12.69
C HIS A 21 3.39 -5.45 -11.84
N SER A 22 3.36 -6.19 -10.73
CA SER A 22 4.50 -6.24 -9.80
C SER A 22 5.79 -6.71 -10.47
N ALA A 23 5.69 -7.65 -11.41
CA ALA A 23 6.86 -8.17 -12.11
C ALA A 23 7.55 -7.13 -13.00
N ASP A 24 6.82 -6.10 -13.44
CA ASP A 24 7.30 -5.10 -14.37
C ASP A 24 7.74 -3.80 -13.69
N THR A 25 7.79 -3.77 -12.36
CA THR A 25 8.22 -2.58 -11.63
C THR A 25 9.67 -2.24 -11.95
N ARG A 26 10.00 -0.95 -11.90
CA ARG A 26 11.38 -0.47 -12.07
C ARG A 26 12.28 -0.86 -10.90
N GLY A 27 11.70 -1.34 -9.80
CA GLY A 27 12.44 -1.69 -8.62
C GLY A 27 12.82 -0.47 -7.80
N ARG A 28 13.82 -0.65 -6.95
CA ARG A 28 14.32 0.37 -6.04
C ARG A 28 15.63 0.96 -6.55
N ASP A 29 15.95 2.17 -6.09
CA ASP A 29 17.25 2.78 -6.37
C ASP A 29 18.40 1.89 -5.89
N ARG A 30 18.19 1.16 -4.78
CA ARG A 30 19.08 0.09 -4.34
C ARG A 30 18.45 -1.24 -4.65
N PRO A 31 19.01 -2.00 -5.61
CA PRO A 31 18.49 -3.33 -5.93
C PRO A 31 18.51 -4.25 -4.71
N GLU A 32 17.47 -5.02 -4.58
CA GLU A 32 17.36 -6.05 -3.54
C GLU A 32 16.99 -7.38 -4.17
N ASP A 33 17.37 -8.46 -3.49
CA ASP A 33 16.96 -9.78 -3.90
C ASP A 33 15.43 -9.89 -3.84
N GLU A 34 14.87 -10.56 -4.82
CA GLU A 34 13.43 -10.80 -4.84
C GLU A 34 13.02 -11.74 -3.72
N CYS A 35 11.85 -11.49 -3.15
CA CYS A 35 11.28 -12.38 -2.15
C CYS A 35 10.58 -13.56 -2.83
N ASP A 36 10.66 -14.74 -2.21
CA ASP A 36 10.01 -15.94 -2.75
C ASP A 36 8.49 -15.95 -2.51
N VAL A 37 8.01 -15.16 -1.57
CA VAL A 37 6.61 -15.17 -1.13
C VAL A 37 5.85 -13.91 -1.56
N ARG A 38 6.48 -12.74 -1.45
CA ARG A 38 5.79 -11.46 -1.68
C ARG A 38 6.20 -10.83 -2.99
N THR A 39 5.22 -10.25 -3.69
CA THR A 39 5.50 -9.42 -4.87
C THR A 39 6.18 -8.11 -4.46
N ALA A 40 6.74 -7.40 -5.44
CA ALA A 40 7.41 -6.12 -5.19
C ALA A 40 6.48 -5.11 -4.50
N TYR A 41 5.23 -5.01 -4.93
CA TYR A 41 4.29 -4.06 -4.34
C TYR A 41 3.86 -4.46 -2.93
N GLN A 42 3.75 -5.75 -2.65
CA GLN A 42 3.48 -6.22 -1.29
C GLN A 42 4.64 -5.89 -0.35
N ARG A 43 5.86 -6.01 -0.81
CA ARG A 43 7.04 -5.64 -0.02
C ARG A 43 7.07 -4.14 0.26
N ASP A 44 6.74 -3.32 -0.73
CA ASP A 44 6.67 -1.87 -0.56
C ASP A 44 5.61 -1.49 0.48
N ARG A 45 4.43 -2.09 0.39
CA ARG A 45 3.36 -1.90 1.38
C ARG A 45 3.83 -2.27 2.78
N ASP A 46 4.44 -3.43 2.93
CA ASP A 46 4.89 -3.92 4.23
C ASP A 46 5.95 -3.02 4.84
N ARG A 47 6.85 -2.48 4.03
CA ARG A 47 7.86 -1.52 4.50
C ARG A 47 7.23 -0.24 5.01
N ILE A 48 6.23 0.26 4.34
CA ILE A 48 5.51 1.44 4.79
C ILE A 48 4.86 1.16 6.14
N LEU A 49 4.20 0.02 6.28
CA LEU A 49 3.54 -0.38 7.53
C LEU A 49 4.52 -0.50 8.69
N HIS A 50 5.76 -0.86 8.43
CA HIS A 50 6.78 -1.05 9.46
C HIS A 50 7.72 0.14 9.63
N CYS A 51 7.56 1.22 8.88
CA CYS A 51 8.42 2.37 9.01
C CYS A 51 8.10 3.20 10.26
N LYS A 52 9.09 3.97 10.72
CA LYS A 52 8.93 4.81 11.91
C LYS A 52 7.84 5.85 11.77
N ALA A 53 7.71 6.45 10.57
CA ALA A 53 6.71 7.48 10.32
C ALA A 53 5.29 6.92 10.47
N PHE A 54 5.05 5.69 9.99
CA PHE A 54 3.76 5.02 10.13
C PHE A 54 3.46 4.73 11.61
N ARG A 55 4.45 4.24 12.36
CA ARG A 55 4.29 3.98 13.81
C ARG A 55 3.98 5.25 14.58
N ARG A 56 4.62 6.37 14.24
CA ARG A 56 4.31 7.67 14.84
C ARG A 56 2.88 8.10 14.56
N MET A 57 2.40 7.87 13.34
CA MET A 57 1.03 8.21 12.98
C MET A 57 0.03 7.40 13.79
N LYS A 58 0.34 6.15 14.08
CA LYS A 58 -0.48 5.27 14.94
C LYS A 58 -0.65 5.86 16.33
N ASP A 59 0.38 6.51 16.86
CA ASP A 59 0.38 7.06 18.21
C ASP A 59 -0.18 8.49 18.26
N LYS A 60 -0.33 9.15 17.13
CA LYS A 60 -0.89 10.50 17.09
C LYS A 60 -2.40 10.44 16.96
N THR A 61 -3.05 10.80 18.04
CA THR A 61 -4.48 11.03 18.02
C THR A 61 -4.74 12.45 17.54
N GLN A 62 -5.42 12.60 16.43
CA GLN A 62 -5.99 13.90 16.10
C GLN A 62 -7.18 14.13 17.01
N VAL A 63 -6.96 14.94 18.00
CA VAL A 63 -8.05 15.37 18.86
C VAL A 63 -8.82 16.46 18.14
N PHE A 64 -9.79 16.06 17.34
CA PHE A 64 -10.88 16.97 17.02
C PHE A 64 -11.94 16.73 18.08
N LEU A 65 -12.00 17.63 19.01
CA LEU A 65 -13.18 17.75 19.83
C LEU A 65 -14.30 18.25 18.93
N ALA A 66 -15.01 17.33 18.30
CA ALA A 66 -16.32 17.65 17.81
C ALA A 66 -17.12 18.19 18.99
N PRO A 67 -17.97 19.20 18.80
CA PRO A 67 -18.72 19.78 19.91
C PRO A 67 -19.52 18.77 20.72
N GLN A 68 -19.82 17.61 20.15
CA GLN A 68 -20.52 16.53 20.85
C GLN A 68 -19.59 15.46 21.42
N GLY A 69 -18.30 15.63 21.31
CA GLY A 69 -17.32 14.72 21.92
C GLY A 69 -17.25 13.33 21.33
N ASP A 70 -17.86 13.09 20.17
CA ASP A 70 -18.12 11.73 19.72
C ASP A 70 -17.07 11.15 18.81
N HIS A 71 -16.10 11.91 18.34
CA HIS A 71 -15.21 11.37 17.30
C HIS A 71 -13.75 11.70 17.54
N TYR A 72 -13.03 10.70 18.06
CA TYR A 72 -11.59 10.66 17.96
C TYR A 72 -11.23 9.83 16.74
N ARG A 73 -10.72 10.49 15.72
CA ARG A 73 -10.18 9.80 14.57
C ARG A 73 -8.69 10.02 14.53
N THR A 74 -7.91 8.94 14.61
CA THR A 74 -6.47 9.02 14.41
C THR A 74 -6.20 9.23 12.93
N ARG A 75 -5.06 9.84 12.60
CA ARG A 75 -4.61 9.92 11.21
C ARG A 75 -4.47 8.53 10.60
N LEU A 76 -4.02 7.57 11.41
CA LEU A 76 -3.93 6.18 10.99
C LEU A 76 -5.27 5.63 10.53
N THR A 77 -6.33 5.81 11.33
CA THR A 77 -7.66 5.34 10.99
C THR A 77 -8.14 5.95 9.68
N HIS A 78 -7.96 7.25 9.50
CA HIS A 78 -8.32 7.93 8.27
C HIS A 78 -7.55 7.38 7.07
N THR A 79 -6.24 7.22 7.21
CA THR A 79 -5.38 6.66 6.16
C THR A 79 -5.82 5.26 5.77
N LEU A 80 -6.13 4.42 6.75
CA LEU A 80 -6.60 3.05 6.47
C LEU A 80 -7.95 3.03 5.78
N GLU A 81 -8.86 3.94 6.13
CA GLU A 81 -10.15 4.05 5.45
C GLU A 81 -9.99 4.48 4.00
N VAL A 82 -9.14 5.47 3.73
CA VAL A 82 -8.85 5.94 2.38
C VAL A 82 -8.23 4.81 1.55
N SER A 83 -7.27 4.09 2.14
CA SER A 83 -6.64 2.95 1.49
C SER A 83 -7.65 1.87 1.13
N GLN A 84 -8.58 1.57 2.04
CA GLN A 84 -9.58 0.56 1.81
C GLN A 84 -10.55 0.95 0.68
N ILE A 85 -10.97 2.20 0.63
CA ILE A 85 -11.81 2.72 -0.45
C ILE A 85 -11.07 2.65 -1.79
N ALA A 86 -9.81 3.08 -1.80
CA ALA A 86 -8.98 3.06 -3.00
C ALA A 86 -8.78 1.63 -3.51
N ARG A 87 -8.55 0.66 -2.62
CA ARG A 87 -8.44 -0.75 -2.99
C ARG A 87 -9.73 -1.30 -3.59
N THR A 88 -10.87 -0.91 -3.04
CA THR A 88 -12.18 -1.33 -3.58
C THR A 88 -12.36 -0.83 -5.01
N ILE A 89 -11.98 0.42 -5.28
CA ILE A 89 -12.03 1.00 -6.62
C ILE A 89 -11.05 0.26 -7.55
N ALA A 90 -9.83 0.05 -7.10
CA ALA A 90 -8.81 -0.67 -7.87
C ALA A 90 -9.29 -2.07 -8.24
N ARG A 91 -9.90 -2.77 -7.30
CA ARG A 91 -10.43 -4.11 -7.53
C ARG A 91 -11.55 -4.10 -8.58
N ALA A 92 -12.46 -3.15 -8.49
CA ALA A 92 -13.55 -3.00 -9.45
C ALA A 92 -13.04 -2.75 -10.87
N LEU A 93 -11.95 -2.00 -11.00
CA LEU A 93 -11.32 -1.68 -12.27
C LEU A 93 -10.25 -2.70 -12.70
N ARG A 94 -10.04 -3.73 -11.92
CA ARG A 94 -9.00 -4.76 -12.11
C ARG A 94 -7.59 -4.17 -12.20
N LEU A 95 -7.33 -3.19 -11.33
CA LEU A 95 -6.01 -2.60 -11.15
C LEU A 95 -5.30 -3.28 -9.98
N ASN A 96 -4.01 -2.97 -9.80
CA ASN A 96 -3.21 -3.61 -8.76
C ASN A 96 -3.56 -3.05 -7.39
N GLU A 97 -4.19 -3.87 -6.54
CA GLU A 97 -4.63 -3.47 -5.21
C GLU A 97 -3.46 -3.23 -4.26
N ASP A 98 -2.42 -4.05 -4.34
CA ASP A 98 -1.26 -3.92 -3.46
C ASP A 98 -0.51 -2.61 -3.72
N LEU A 99 -0.35 -2.25 -4.99
CA LEU A 99 0.24 -0.97 -5.37
C LEU A 99 -0.64 0.19 -4.87
N THR A 100 -1.94 0.09 -5.06
CA THR A 100 -2.89 1.12 -4.62
C THR A 100 -2.80 1.34 -3.12
N GLU A 101 -2.72 0.26 -2.35
CA GLU A 101 -2.57 0.34 -0.90
C GLU A 101 -1.24 0.98 -0.51
N ALA A 102 -0.14 0.58 -1.15
CA ALA A 102 1.18 1.15 -0.88
C ALA A 102 1.21 2.66 -1.17
N ILE A 103 0.62 3.09 -2.27
CA ILE A 103 0.54 4.52 -2.62
C ILE A 103 -0.30 5.28 -1.59
N SER A 104 -1.46 4.75 -1.23
CA SER A 104 -2.37 5.40 -0.28
C SER A 104 -1.73 5.57 1.10
N LEU A 105 -1.06 4.53 1.58
CA LEU A 105 -0.37 4.57 2.87
C LEU A 105 0.85 5.49 2.81
N GLY A 106 1.61 5.43 1.74
CA GLY A 106 2.83 6.22 1.59
C GLY A 106 2.55 7.70 1.35
N HIS A 107 1.44 8.03 0.73
CA HIS A 107 1.08 9.42 0.42
C HIS A 107 0.96 10.27 1.69
N ASP A 108 0.26 9.77 2.69
CA ASP A 108 0.10 10.48 3.97
C ASP A 108 1.41 10.63 4.73
N LEU A 109 2.36 9.76 4.49
CA LEU A 109 3.66 9.78 5.16
C LEU A 109 4.71 10.59 4.41
N GLY A 110 4.39 11.06 3.20
CA GLY A 110 5.38 11.69 2.34
C GLY A 110 6.38 10.71 1.75
N HIS A 111 6.12 9.40 1.86
CA HIS A 111 6.95 8.36 1.25
C HIS A 111 6.52 8.07 -0.17
N THR A 112 7.52 7.75 -1.00
CA THR A 112 7.22 7.06 -2.25
C THR A 112 7.45 5.57 -2.03
N PRO A 113 6.52 4.71 -2.47
CA PRO A 113 6.67 3.25 -2.29
C PRO A 113 7.89 2.67 -3.00
N PHE A 114 8.50 3.41 -3.89
CA PHE A 114 9.55 2.95 -4.78
C PHE A 114 10.94 3.44 -4.38
N GLY A 115 11.15 3.61 -3.08
CA GLY A 115 12.50 3.65 -2.56
C GLY A 115 13.28 4.93 -2.78
N HIS A 116 12.95 5.89 -2.07
CA HIS A 116 13.88 6.98 -1.82
C HIS A 116 14.39 6.94 -0.40
#